data_be518deef0127662f3e48b5abc992000
#
_entry.id   be518deef0127662f3e48b5abc992000
#
_cell.length_a   1.000
_cell.length_b   1.000
_cell.length_c   1.000
_cell.angle_alpha   90.00
_cell.angle_beta   90.00
_cell.angle_gamma   90.00
#
_symmetry.space_group_name_H-M   'P 1'
#
loop_
_entity.id
_entity.type
_entity.pdbx_description
1 polymer ?
#
loop_
_entity_poly.entity_id
_entity_poly.type
_entity_poly.pdbx_seq_one_letter_code
_entity_poly.pdbx_strand_id
1 'polypeptide(L)'
;MARSPAVALAPGVYRIPTLGDYINSYAFVDDDGSVTLVDCGLKRAPAKIVSALAAIGKHPRDVQRIVLTHAHFDHAGGASRMVDETAAVGVDVHADDAEYVRTGTRVPGDTVSTSGRIFARAPWGDFQATPVSAELADGQVLDVAGGLRILHTPGHTPGHISLLHPASGVLITGDSIFNMNSRMSWPTKVFCTSFRQNVETAHALGEVDYAIAAFTHGPEIRDNAREQVRGFLRRARA
;
A
#
# COMPACT_ATOMS: atom_id res chain seq x y z
N MET A 1 17.38 -21.08 -5.48
CA MET A 1 17.68 -19.77 -6.09
C MET A 1 17.18 -18.69 -5.16
N ALA A 2 17.95 -17.63 -4.91
CA ALA A 2 17.48 -16.48 -4.15
C ALA A 2 16.29 -15.84 -4.90
N ARG A 3 15.21 -15.48 -4.19
CA ARG A 3 14.09 -14.75 -4.80
C ARG A 3 14.58 -13.38 -5.30
N SER A 4 14.10 -12.96 -6.46
CA SER A 4 14.40 -11.61 -6.97
C SER A 4 13.93 -10.56 -5.95
N PRO A 5 14.74 -9.55 -5.64
CA PRO A 5 14.34 -8.48 -4.73
C PRO A 5 13.21 -7.61 -5.29
N ALA A 6 12.98 -7.65 -6.61
CA ALA A 6 11.86 -7.00 -7.30
C ALA A 6 11.18 -8.00 -8.25
N VAL A 7 9.86 -7.99 -8.27
CA VAL A 7 9.02 -8.84 -9.13
C VAL A 7 8.32 -7.94 -10.14
N ALA A 8 8.63 -8.08 -11.43
CA ALA A 8 7.95 -7.32 -12.48
C ALA A 8 6.46 -7.74 -12.56
N LEU A 9 5.56 -6.78 -12.45
CA LEU A 9 4.12 -6.96 -12.66
C LEU A 9 3.74 -6.65 -14.10
N ALA A 10 4.25 -5.54 -14.62
CA ALA A 10 4.10 -5.05 -15.98
C ALA A 10 5.35 -4.25 -16.37
N PRO A 11 5.53 -3.82 -17.61
CA PRO A 11 6.59 -2.88 -17.97
C PRO A 11 6.54 -1.65 -17.07
N GLY A 12 7.68 -1.31 -16.43
CA GLY A 12 7.78 -0.19 -15.50
C GLY A 12 7.10 -0.37 -14.14
N VAL A 13 6.41 -1.48 -13.87
CA VAL A 13 5.69 -1.70 -12.60
C VAL A 13 6.24 -2.92 -11.86
N TYR A 14 6.67 -2.72 -10.61
CA TYR A 14 7.35 -3.75 -9.82
C TYR A 14 6.75 -3.87 -8.43
N ARG A 15 6.58 -5.11 -7.94
CA ARG A 15 6.37 -5.43 -6.53
C ARG A 15 7.71 -5.64 -5.85
N ILE A 16 7.89 -5.07 -4.67
CA ILE A 16 9.12 -5.15 -3.85
C ILE A 16 8.78 -5.86 -2.54
N PRO A 17 9.10 -7.16 -2.39
CA PRO A 17 8.89 -7.89 -1.14
C PRO A 17 9.81 -7.38 -0.04
N THR A 18 9.26 -6.71 0.97
CA THR A 18 10.04 -6.15 2.09
C THR A 18 10.13 -7.10 3.28
N LEU A 19 9.15 -7.99 3.46
CA LEU A 19 9.18 -9.08 4.43
C LEU A 19 8.66 -10.38 3.80
N GLY A 20 9.50 -11.01 2.94
CA GLY A 20 9.01 -12.10 2.09
C GLY A 20 7.83 -11.60 1.26
N ASP A 21 6.80 -12.45 1.09
CA ASP A 21 5.56 -12.02 0.44
C ASP A 21 4.53 -11.45 1.45
N TYR A 22 4.89 -11.31 2.74
CA TYR A 22 3.96 -10.85 3.77
C TYR A 22 3.77 -9.33 3.78
N ILE A 23 4.79 -8.55 3.39
CA ILE A 23 4.71 -7.09 3.25
C ILE A 23 5.39 -6.69 1.96
N ASN A 24 4.68 -5.94 1.13
CA ASN A 24 5.13 -5.49 -0.18
C ASN A 24 5.04 -3.97 -0.29
N SER A 25 6.05 -3.39 -0.93
CA SER A 25 6.04 -2.05 -1.51
C SER A 25 5.99 -2.17 -3.03
N TYR A 26 5.77 -1.07 -3.75
CA TYR A 26 5.73 -1.07 -5.21
C TYR A 26 6.54 0.06 -5.79
N ALA A 27 7.06 -0.12 -6.99
CA ALA A 27 7.73 0.93 -7.75
C ALA A 27 7.10 1.06 -9.14
N PHE A 28 6.81 2.29 -9.53
CA PHE A 28 6.45 2.69 -10.88
C PHE A 28 7.60 3.49 -11.46
N VAL A 29 8.02 3.12 -12.66
CA VAL A 29 9.13 3.77 -13.38
C VAL A 29 8.54 4.48 -14.58
N ASP A 30 8.69 5.80 -14.61
CA ASP A 30 8.26 6.65 -15.70
C ASP A 30 9.23 6.59 -16.89
N ASP A 31 8.79 7.09 -18.06
CA ASP A 31 9.59 7.10 -19.29
C ASP A 31 10.87 7.96 -19.17
N ASP A 32 10.85 8.98 -18.33
CA ASP A 32 12.02 9.83 -18.03
C ASP A 32 12.99 9.16 -17.04
N GLY A 33 12.62 8.00 -16.54
CA GLY A 33 13.40 7.21 -15.59
C GLY A 33 13.14 7.55 -14.13
N SER A 34 12.30 8.54 -13.81
CA SER A 34 11.88 8.82 -12.43
C SER A 34 11.08 7.64 -11.86
N VAL A 35 11.06 7.54 -10.53
CA VAL A 35 10.39 6.47 -9.81
C VAL A 35 9.40 7.04 -8.82
N THR A 36 8.19 6.48 -8.82
CA THR A 36 7.25 6.61 -7.72
C THR A 36 7.25 5.33 -6.90
N LEU A 37 7.54 5.45 -5.61
CA LEU A 37 7.46 4.37 -4.63
C LEU A 37 6.08 4.37 -3.97
N VAL A 38 5.47 3.20 -3.81
CA VAL A 38 4.23 3.00 -3.03
C VAL A 38 4.57 2.15 -1.81
N ASP A 39 4.31 2.68 -0.64
CA ASP A 39 4.64 2.17 0.68
C ASP A 39 6.14 1.97 0.94
N CYS A 40 6.52 2.08 2.19
CA CYS A 40 7.92 2.01 2.64
C CYS A 40 8.17 0.83 3.59
N GLY A 41 7.16 0.00 3.83
CA GLY A 41 7.26 -1.17 4.69
C GLY A 41 7.56 -0.84 6.16
N LEU A 42 8.05 -1.83 6.87
CA LEU A 42 8.53 -1.67 8.27
C LEU A 42 9.76 -0.76 8.34
N LYS A 43 10.08 -0.23 9.51
CA LYS A 43 11.28 0.59 9.81
C LYS A 43 12.59 0.06 9.20
N ARG A 44 12.72 -1.26 9.03
CA ARG A 44 13.92 -1.91 8.45
C ARG A 44 13.80 -2.20 6.96
N ALA A 45 12.67 -1.91 6.34
CA ALA A 45 12.42 -2.19 4.92
C ALA A 45 13.25 -1.34 3.94
N PRO A 46 13.65 -0.08 4.23
CA PRO A 46 14.38 0.76 3.29
C PRO A 46 15.59 0.09 2.64
N ALA A 47 16.39 -0.64 3.40
CA ALA A 47 17.55 -1.36 2.83
C ALA A 47 17.15 -2.38 1.74
N LYS A 48 15.99 -3.03 1.88
CA LYS A 48 15.48 -3.98 0.87
C LYS A 48 14.90 -3.24 -0.33
N ILE A 49 14.24 -2.10 -0.11
CA ILE A 49 13.73 -1.24 -1.18
C ILE A 49 14.89 -0.73 -2.03
N VAL A 50 15.96 -0.22 -1.41
CA VAL A 50 17.19 0.22 -2.10
C VAL A 50 17.81 -0.92 -2.91
N SER A 51 17.89 -2.12 -2.33
CA SER A 51 18.39 -3.31 -3.04
C SER A 51 17.51 -3.70 -4.24
N ALA A 52 16.18 -3.54 -4.10
CA ALA A 52 15.24 -3.82 -5.18
C ALA A 52 15.32 -2.77 -6.30
N LEU A 53 15.47 -1.50 -5.95
CA LEU A 53 15.71 -0.43 -6.93
C LEU A 53 16.99 -0.70 -7.73
N ALA A 54 18.07 -1.05 -7.05
CA ALA A 54 19.35 -1.40 -7.72
C ALA A 54 19.19 -2.60 -8.68
N ALA A 55 18.40 -3.61 -8.31
CA ALA A 55 18.15 -4.78 -9.15
C ALA A 55 17.36 -4.46 -10.44
N ILE A 56 16.62 -3.37 -10.47
CA ILE A 56 15.93 -2.87 -11.67
C ILE A 56 16.68 -1.70 -12.34
N GLY A 57 17.96 -1.50 -11.98
CA GLY A 57 18.81 -0.46 -12.55
C GLY A 57 18.49 0.96 -12.10
N LYS A 58 17.86 1.12 -10.92
CA LYS A 58 17.49 2.42 -10.35
C LYS A 58 18.28 2.74 -9.09
N HIS A 59 18.51 4.04 -8.89
CA HIS A 59 19.13 4.57 -7.69
C HIS A 59 18.06 5.17 -6.76
N PRO A 60 18.23 5.20 -5.44
CA PRO A 60 17.27 5.89 -4.54
C PRO A 60 16.97 7.35 -4.95
N ARG A 61 17.94 8.06 -5.51
CA ARG A 61 17.72 9.45 -5.99
C ARG A 61 16.82 9.55 -7.23
N ASP A 62 16.50 8.44 -7.90
CA ASP A 62 15.51 8.42 -8.98
C ASP A 62 14.08 8.45 -8.40
N VAL A 63 13.89 8.13 -7.11
CA VAL A 63 12.60 8.21 -6.43
C VAL A 63 12.25 9.67 -6.15
N GLN A 64 11.33 10.20 -6.94
CA GLN A 64 10.86 11.59 -6.87
C GLN A 64 9.57 11.72 -6.03
N ARG A 65 8.83 10.62 -5.87
CA ARG A 65 7.55 10.58 -5.17
C ARG A 65 7.43 9.32 -4.33
N ILE A 66 6.84 9.47 -3.16
CA ILE A 66 6.46 8.34 -2.28
C ILE A 66 4.97 8.49 -1.98
N VAL A 67 4.18 7.48 -2.30
CA VAL A 67 2.75 7.41 -1.99
C VAL A 67 2.54 6.38 -0.89
N LEU A 68 1.81 6.72 0.16
CA LEU A 68 1.41 5.75 1.19
C LEU A 68 -0.04 5.31 0.94
N THR A 69 -0.27 4.00 0.98
CA THR A 69 -1.63 3.46 0.93
C THR A 69 -2.41 3.82 2.18
N HIS A 70 -1.73 3.87 3.34
CA HIS A 70 -2.30 4.27 4.63
C HIS A 70 -1.21 4.43 5.71
N ALA A 71 -1.59 4.94 6.89
CA ALA A 71 -0.66 5.33 7.96
C ALA A 71 -0.43 4.22 9.00
N HIS A 72 -0.25 2.95 8.62
CA HIS A 72 0.22 1.91 9.53
C HIS A 72 1.74 1.73 9.46
N PHE A 73 2.32 1.24 10.58
CA PHE A 73 3.78 1.11 10.77
C PHE A 73 4.47 0.14 9.80
N ASP A 74 3.74 -0.77 9.20
CA ASP A 74 4.25 -1.73 8.21
C ASP A 74 4.12 -1.22 6.76
N HIS A 75 3.58 -0.01 6.58
CA HIS A 75 3.52 0.75 5.32
C HIS A 75 4.31 2.05 5.43
N ALA A 76 4.11 2.81 6.49
CA ALA A 76 4.77 4.09 6.75
C ALA A 76 6.06 3.96 7.57
N GLY A 77 6.36 2.78 8.15
CA GLY A 77 7.47 2.61 9.09
C GLY A 77 8.86 2.94 8.55
N GLY A 78 9.07 2.75 7.25
CA GLY A 78 10.29 3.12 6.56
C GLY A 78 10.28 4.50 5.90
N ALA A 79 9.14 5.23 5.95
CA ALA A 79 8.91 6.42 5.13
C ALA A 79 9.90 7.56 5.41
N SER A 80 10.11 7.91 6.68
CA SER A 80 11.06 8.97 7.05
C SER A 80 12.46 8.70 6.49
N ARG A 81 12.94 7.46 6.64
CA ARG A 81 14.24 7.08 6.09
C ARG A 81 14.26 7.09 4.56
N MET A 82 13.19 6.68 3.90
CA MET A 82 13.11 6.75 2.44
C MET A 82 13.11 8.19 1.95
N VAL A 83 12.43 9.12 2.64
CA VAL A 83 12.50 10.56 2.32
C VAL A 83 13.94 11.06 2.43
N ASP A 84 14.68 10.69 3.48
CA ASP A 84 16.09 11.10 3.66
C ASP A 84 17.03 10.54 2.57
N GLU A 85 16.77 9.33 2.08
CA GLU A 85 17.62 8.61 1.10
C GLU A 85 17.26 8.92 -0.37
N THR A 86 16.13 9.55 -0.65
CA THR A 86 15.57 9.77 -2.00
C THR A 86 15.60 11.24 -2.42
N ALA A 87 14.96 11.56 -3.54
CA ALA A 87 14.71 12.94 -3.96
C ALA A 87 13.30 13.42 -3.58
N ALA A 88 12.47 12.56 -3.01
CA ALA A 88 11.16 12.94 -2.50
C ALA A 88 11.30 13.87 -1.28
N VAL A 89 10.51 14.94 -1.24
CA VAL A 89 10.54 15.94 -0.15
C VAL A 89 9.61 15.61 1.01
N GLY A 90 8.83 14.55 0.85
CA GLY A 90 7.85 14.04 1.80
C GLY A 90 7.08 12.89 1.17
N VAL A 91 5.98 12.49 1.79
CA VAL A 91 5.09 11.46 1.26
C VAL A 91 3.74 12.04 0.88
N ASP A 92 3.12 11.47 -0.14
CA ASP A 92 1.74 11.74 -0.51
C ASP A 92 0.86 10.67 0.18
N VAL A 93 -0.17 11.10 0.87
CA VAL A 93 -1.09 10.24 1.62
C VAL A 93 -2.48 10.86 1.61
N HIS A 94 -3.53 10.05 1.74
CA HIS A 94 -4.90 10.58 1.83
C HIS A 94 -5.06 11.54 3.01
N ALA A 95 -5.83 12.61 2.83
CA ALA A 95 -6.02 13.67 3.81
C ALA A 95 -6.37 13.15 5.22
N ASP A 96 -7.22 12.12 5.30
CA ASP A 96 -7.69 11.56 6.57
C ASP A 96 -6.61 10.77 7.35
N ASP A 97 -5.50 10.38 6.69
CA ASP A 97 -4.36 9.74 7.33
C ASP A 97 -3.15 10.68 7.51
N ALA A 98 -3.19 11.88 6.91
CA ALA A 98 -2.05 12.79 6.86
C ALA A 98 -1.50 13.20 8.23
N GLU A 99 -2.38 13.45 9.20
CA GLU A 99 -1.95 13.87 10.54
C GLU A 99 -1.22 12.75 11.29
N TYR A 100 -1.65 11.48 11.11
CA TYR A 100 -0.93 10.35 11.69
C TYR A 100 0.49 10.22 11.13
N VAL A 101 0.67 10.51 9.84
CA VAL A 101 1.99 10.49 9.20
C VAL A 101 2.85 11.66 9.68
N ARG A 102 2.29 12.88 9.80
CA ARG A 102 3.01 14.05 10.30
C ARG A 102 3.51 13.90 11.73
N THR A 103 2.73 13.24 12.56
CA THR A 103 3.04 13.04 13.97
C THR A 103 3.76 11.73 14.26
N GLY A 104 3.73 10.76 13.33
CA GLY A 104 4.26 9.42 13.52
C GLY A 104 3.44 8.57 14.50
N THR A 105 2.22 9.00 14.80
CA THR A 105 1.34 8.29 15.70
C THR A 105 0.54 7.22 14.97
N ARG A 106 0.28 6.11 15.63
CA ARG A 106 -0.54 5.05 15.06
C ARG A 106 -1.98 5.48 14.84
N VAL A 107 -2.58 4.99 13.76
CA VAL A 107 -4.02 5.10 13.55
C VAL A 107 -4.76 4.22 14.57
N PRO A 108 -5.82 4.73 15.22
CA PRO A 108 -6.63 3.93 16.14
C PRO A 108 -7.28 2.75 15.41
N GLY A 109 -7.04 1.53 15.92
CA GLY A 109 -7.76 0.34 15.47
C GLY A 109 -9.13 0.20 16.14
N ASP A 110 -9.71 -0.99 16.05
CA ASP A 110 -11.01 -1.30 16.67
C ASP A 110 -10.99 -1.03 18.19
N THR A 111 -11.77 -0.02 18.61
CA THR A 111 -11.95 0.34 20.03
C THR A 111 -13.28 -0.20 20.59
N VAL A 112 -14.09 -0.86 19.77
CA VAL A 112 -15.41 -1.36 20.18
C VAL A 112 -15.27 -2.70 20.90
N SER A 113 -14.47 -3.63 20.37
CA SER A 113 -14.25 -4.93 21.01
C SER A 113 -13.30 -4.85 22.22
N THR A 114 -13.45 -5.80 23.15
CA THR A 114 -12.55 -5.90 24.31
C THR A 114 -11.11 -6.20 23.88
N SER A 115 -10.92 -7.06 22.88
CA SER A 115 -9.61 -7.34 22.30
C SER A 115 -8.99 -6.11 21.65
N GLY A 116 -9.75 -5.33 20.89
CA GLY A 116 -9.29 -4.09 20.29
C GLY A 116 -8.84 -3.05 21.33
N ARG A 117 -9.60 -2.89 22.44
CA ARG A 117 -9.22 -2.00 23.53
C ARG A 117 -7.93 -2.42 24.24
N ILE A 118 -7.70 -3.73 24.41
CA ILE A 118 -6.44 -4.25 24.98
C ILE A 118 -5.28 -3.98 24.02
N PHE A 119 -5.49 -4.27 22.75
CA PHE A 119 -4.52 -4.07 21.70
C PHE A 119 -4.14 -2.58 21.51
N ALA A 120 -5.12 -1.68 21.64
CA ALA A 120 -4.93 -0.23 21.60
C ALA A 120 -4.01 0.33 22.69
N ARG A 121 -3.80 -0.40 23.80
CA ARG A 121 -2.89 -0.02 24.88
C ARG A 121 -1.46 -0.55 24.71
N ALA A 122 -1.23 -1.41 23.73
CA ALA A 122 0.10 -1.99 23.52
C ALA A 122 1.08 -0.90 23.00
N PRO A 123 2.34 -0.86 23.51
CA PRO A 123 3.32 0.17 23.16
C PRO A 123 3.99 -0.11 21.80
N TRP A 124 3.20 -0.31 20.75
CA TRP A 124 3.69 -0.58 19.41
C TRP A 124 2.73 0.00 18.35
N GLY A 125 3.24 0.17 17.14
CA GLY A 125 2.45 0.69 16.01
C GLY A 125 2.76 2.15 15.69
N ASP A 126 3.51 2.87 16.54
CA ASP A 126 4.05 4.18 16.19
C ASP A 126 5.24 4.02 15.23
N PHE A 127 5.46 5.03 14.41
CA PHE A 127 6.55 5.10 13.47
C PHE A 127 7.18 6.51 13.49
N GLN A 128 8.22 6.75 12.74
CA GLN A 128 8.86 8.05 12.74
C GLN A 128 8.01 9.07 11.98
N ALA A 129 7.74 10.23 12.59
CA ALA A 129 7.09 11.36 11.93
C ALA A 129 7.76 11.68 10.59
N THR A 130 6.94 11.88 9.57
CA THR A 130 7.41 12.05 8.20
C THR A 130 6.71 13.25 7.56
N PRO A 131 7.42 14.14 6.84
CA PRO A 131 6.79 15.22 6.10
C PRO A 131 5.74 14.70 5.11
N VAL A 132 4.58 15.36 5.03
CA VAL A 132 3.56 15.10 4.02
C VAL A 132 3.69 16.16 2.94
N SER A 133 4.00 15.74 1.71
CA SER A 133 4.16 16.59 0.54
C SER A 133 2.83 16.93 -0.12
N ALA A 134 1.89 15.98 -0.16
CA ALA A 134 0.55 16.21 -0.66
C ALA A 134 -0.50 15.39 0.09
N GLU A 135 -1.69 15.97 0.24
CA GLU A 135 -2.88 15.27 0.70
C GLU A 135 -3.69 14.81 -0.50
N LEU A 136 -3.91 13.49 -0.57
CA LEU A 136 -4.62 12.86 -1.67
C LEU A 136 -6.12 12.79 -1.40
N ALA A 137 -6.91 12.70 -2.49
CA ALA A 137 -8.36 12.56 -2.44
C ALA A 137 -8.85 11.47 -3.40
N ASP A 138 -10.08 10.98 -3.15
CA ASP A 138 -10.73 10.00 -4.02
C ASP A 138 -10.85 10.48 -5.46
N GLY A 139 -10.65 9.58 -6.41
CA GLY A 139 -10.74 9.84 -7.84
C GLY A 139 -9.58 10.66 -8.42
N GLN A 140 -8.69 11.20 -7.61
CA GLN A 140 -7.49 11.91 -8.09
C GLN A 140 -6.64 10.98 -8.96
N VAL A 141 -6.08 11.52 -10.03
CA VAL A 141 -5.11 10.83 -10.88
C VAL A 141 -3.76 11.51 -10.72
N LEU A 142 -2.78 10.77 -10.23
CA LEU A 142 -1.41 11.22 -10.15
C LEU A 142 -0.74 11.04 -11.51
N ASP A 143 0.11 12.00 -11.89
CA ASP A 143 0.99 11.86 -13.04
C ASP A 143 2.15 10.92 -12.67
N VAL A 144 1.92 9.64 -12.89
CA VAL A 144 2.82 8.53 -12.58
C VAL A 144 2.62 7.48 -13.65
N ALA A 145 3.66 7.21 -14.44
CA ALA A 145 3.71 6.17 -15.47
C ALA A 145 2.46 6.13 -16.38
N GLY A 146 1.92 7.30 -16.73
CA GLY A 146 0.72 7.44 -17.57
C GLY A 146 -0.60 7.49 -16.81
N GLY A 147 -0.57 7.61 -15.47
CA GLY A 147 -1.76 7.86 -14.64
C GLY A 147 -2.00 6.80 -13.56
N LEU A 148 -1.83 7.18 -12.30
CA LEU A 148 -2.14 6.35 -11.13
C LEU A 148 -3.36 6.92 -10.42
N ARG A 149 -4.49 6.22 -10.50
CA ARG A 149 -5.77 6.66 -9.94
C ARG A 149 -5.91 6.24 -8.48
N ILE A 150 -6.29 7.20 -7.63
CA ILE A 150 -6.61 6.98 -6.22
C ILE A 150 -8.05 6.47 -6.11
N LEU A 151 -8.23 5.40 -5.34
CA LEU A 151 -9.53 4.87 -4.93
C LEU A 151 -9.58 4.94 -3.40
N HIS A 152 -10.38 5.83 -2.84
CA HIS A 152 -10.55 5.90 -1.39
C HIS A 152 -11.36 4.70 -0.91
N THR A 153 -10.74 3.85 -0.12
CA THR A 153 -11.31 2.60 0.40
C THR A 153 -11.17 2.55 1.93
N PRO A 154 -11.82 3.51 2.65
CA PRO A 154 -11.66 3.66 4.09
C PRO A 154 -12.19 2.47 4.87
N GLY A 155 -11.74 2.37 6.12
CA GLY A 155 -12.18 1.35 7.08
C GLY A 155 -11.02 0.61 7.72
N HIS A 156 -9.99 0.22 6.94
CA HIS A 156 -8.73 -0.25 7.53
C HIS A 156 -8.07 0.90 8.30
N THR A 157 -7.85 2.03 7.64
CA THR A 157 -7.67 3.34 8.28
C THR A 157 -8.70 4.33 7.72
N PRO A 158 -8.89 5.52 8.31
CA PRO A 158 -9.77 6.55 7.76
C PRO A 158 -9.35 6.98 6.35
N GLY A 159 -8.04 7.13 6.12
CA GLY A 159 -7.46 7.56 4.86
C GLY A 159 -6.91 6.42 3.98
N HIS A 160 -7.34 5.17 4.21
CA HIS A 160 -6.87 4.05 3.40
C HIS A 160 -7.25 4.22 1.92
N ILE A 161 -6.28 4.02 1.03
CA ILE A 161 -6.47 4.05 -0.42
C ILE A 161 -6.01 2.76 -1.10
N SER A 162 -6.70 2.40 -2.16
CA SER A 162 -6.24 1.47 -3.19
C SER A 162 -5.81 2.26 -4.42
N LEU A 163 -4.94 1.71 -5.24
CA LEU A 163 -4.35 2.41 -6.37
C LEU A 163 -4.59 1.61 -7.65
N LEU A 164 -5.18 2.25 -8.65
CA LEU A 164 -5.39 1.65 -9.98
C LEU A 164 -4.47 2.34 -11.00
N HIS A 165 -3.65 1.54 -11.68
CA HIS A 165 -2.85 1.99 -12.81
C HIS A 165 -3.44 1.42 -14.12
N PRO A 166 -4.31 2.17 -14.84
CA PRO A 166 -5.04 1.66 -15.99
C PRO A 166 -4.11 1.22 -17.15
N ALA A 167 -3.02 1.96 -17.39
CA ALA A 167 -2.09 1.67 -18.47
C ALA A 167 -1.44 0.28 -18.37
N SER A 168 -1.14 -0.20 -17.15
CA SER A 168 -0.59 -1.55 -16.93
C SER A 168 -1.66 -2.58 -16.53
N GLY A 169 -2.89 -2.15 -16.23
CA GLY A 169 -3.93 -3.00 -15.68
C GLY A 169 -3.61 -3.54 -14.28
N VAL A 170 -2.81 -2.83 -13.48
CA VAL A 170 -2.46 -3.22 -12.11
C VAL A 170 -3.34 -2.47 -11.11
N LEU A 171 -4.01 -3.22 -10.23
CA LEU A 171 -4.68 -2.72 -9.04
C LEU A 171 -3.85 -3.08 -7.81
N ILE A 172 -3.42 -2.11 -7.02
CA ILE A 172 -2.86 -2.30 -5.68
C ILE A 172 -3.99 -2.13 -4.68
N THR A 173 -4.31 -3.18 -3.94
CA THR A 173 -5.48 -3.21 -3.04
C THR A 173 -5.26 -2.44 -1.74
N GLY A 174 -4.01 -2.12 -1.39
CA GLY A 174 -3.69 -1.76 -0.02
C GLY A 174 -4.14 -2.89 0.93
N ASP A 175 -4.56 -2.51 2.11
CA ASP A 175 -5.05 -3.42 3.16
C ASP A 175 -6.57 -3.61 3.15
N SER A 176 -7.24 -3.28 2.03
CA SER A 176 -8.65 -3.66 1.83
C SER A 176 -8.84 -5.17 1.81
N ILE A 177 -7.91 -5.89 1.16
CA ILE A 177 -7.92 -7.36 0.98
C ILE A 177 -6.47 -7.85 1.02
N PHE A 178 -6.22 -8.96 1.71
CA PHE A 178 -4.95 -9.69 1.72
C PHE A 178 -4.99 -10.90 0.79
N ASN A 179 -3.81 -11.36 0.34
CA ASN A 179 -3.65 -12.64 -0.37
C ASN A 179 -2.55 -13.49 0.28
N MET A 180 -2.58 -13.63 1.59
CA MET A 180 -1.55 -14.37 2.31
C MET A 180 -1.63 -15.86 2.02
N ASN A 181 -0.46 -16.47 1.76
CA ASN A 181 -0.36 -17.89 1.38
C ASN A 181 -1.25 -18.24 0.15
N SER A 182 -1.35 -17.33 -0.81
CA SER A 182 -2.20 -17.47 -2.01
C SER A 182 -3.67 -17.69 -1.69
N ARG A 183 -4.14 -17.16 -0.57
CA ARG A 183 -5.53 -17.21 -0.15
C ARG A 183 -6.02 -15.82 0.24
N MET A 184 -7.01 -15.31 -0.48
CA MET A 184 -7.62 -14.03 -0.14
C MET A 184 -8.33 -14.09 1.20
N SER A 185 -8.14 -13.06 2.00
CA SER A 185 -8.78 -12.86 3.29
C SER A 185 -8.99 -11.37 3.56
N TRP A 186 -9.89 -11.08 4.48
CA TRP A 186 -10.01 -9.75 5.05
C TRP A 186 -8.81 -9.42 5.94
N PRO A 187 -8.48 -8.14 6.13
CA PRO A 187 -7.52 -7.72 7.13
C PRO A 187 -7.98 -8.11 8.54
N THR A 188 -7.03 -8.19 9.46
CA THR A 188 -7.33 -8.51 10.86
C THR A 188 -8.12 -7.38 11.50
N LYS A 189 -9.32 -7.68 12.02
CA LYS A 189 -10.28 -6.70 12.56
C LYS A 189 -9.67 -5.72 13.55
N VAL A 190 -8.76 -6.19 14.41
CA VAL A 190 -8.15 -5.39 15.47
C VAL A 190 -7.29 -4.23 14.94
N PHE A 191 -6.81 -4.33 13.70
CA PHE A 191 -6.06 -3.26 13.03
C PHE A 191 -6.95 -2.29 12.24
N CYS A 192 -8.21 -2.64 11.99
CA CYS A 192 -9.13 -1.76 11.27
C CYS A 192 -9.74 -0.73 12.21
N THR A 193 -9.80 0.52 11.79
CA THR A 193 -10.60 1.55 12.49
C THR A 193 -12.08 1.20 12.43
N SER A 194 -12.55 0.68 11.28
CA SER A 194 -13.88 0.13 11.09
C SER A 194 -13.84 -1.05 10.12
N PHE A 195 -13.81 -2.27 10.66
CA PHE A 195 -13.81 -3.47 9.82
C PHE A 195 -15.05 -3.56 8.91
N ARG A 196 -16.20 -3.13 9.41
CA ARG A 196 -17.45 -3.09 8.63
C ARG A 196 -17.29 -2.18 7.42
N GLN A 197 -16.80 -0.95 7.63
CA GLN A 197 -16.55 0.01 6.55
C GLN A 197 -15.53 -0.54 5.53
N ASN A 198 -14.45 -1.18 6.00
CA ASN A 198 -13.48 -1.81 5.11
C ASN A 198 -14.14 -2.84 4.18
N VAL A 199 -15.02 -3.69 4.72
CA VAL A 199 -15.77 -4.65 3.90
C VAL A 199 -16.68 -3.95 2.89
N GLU A 200 -17.38 -2.91 3.31
CA GLU A 200 -18.30 -2.14 2.46
C GLU A 200 -17.55 -1.44 1.32
N THR A 201 -16.45 -0.73 1.62
CA THR A 201 -15.70 0.05 0.61
C THR A 201 -14.87 -0.82 -0.32
N ALA A 202 -14.35 -1.96 0.13
CA ALA A 202 -13.61 -2.90 -0.70
C ALA A 202 -14.42 -3.41 -1.90
N HIS A 203 -15.75 -3.36 -1.87
CA HIS A 203 -16.58 -3.74 -3.01
C HIS A 203 -16.32 -2.88 -4.25
N ALA A 204 -15.86 -1.64 -4.11
CA ALA A 204 -15.46 -0.80 -5.24
C ALA A 204 -14.34 -1.44 -6.08
N LEU A 205 -13.49 -2.26 -5.47
CA LEU A 205 -12.41 -2.96 -6.18
C LEU A 205 -12.93 -4.00 -7.19
N GLY A 206 -14.13 -4.50 -7.01
CA GLY A 206 -14.80 -5.38 -7.97
C GLY A 206 -15.41 -4.65 -9.18
N GLU A 207 -15.56 -3.33 -9.10
CA GLU A 207 -16.25 -2.54 -10.13
C GLU A 207 -15.28 -1.89 -11.13
N VAL A 208 -13.98 -1.81 -10.81
CA VAL A 208 -12.94 -1.28 -11.71
C VAL A 208 -12.32 -2.37 -12.58
N ASP A 209 -11.73 -1.97 -13.72
CA ASP A 209 -11.08 -2.89 -14.65
C ASP A 209 -9.58 -2.99 -14.36
N TYR A 210 -9.10 -4.22 -14.21
CA TYR A 210 -7.68 -4.55 -14.07
C TYR A 210 -7.41 -6.00 -14.48
N ALA A 211 -6.17 -6.28 -14.85
CA ALA A 211 -5.68 -7.61 -15.20
C ALA A 211 -4.90 -8.27 -14.05
N ILE A 212 -4.30 -7.47 -13.17
CA ILE A 212 -3.44 -7.92 -12.08
C ILE A 212 -3.96 -7.31 -10.77
N ALA A 213 -4.23 -8.15 -9.77
CA ALA A 213 -4.47 -7.71 -8.41
C ALA A 213 -3.19 -7.88 -7.59
N ALA A 214 -2.65 -6.78 -7.09
CA ALA A 214 -1.43 -6.72 -6.31
C ALA A 214 -1.77 -6.34 -4.86
N PHE A 215 -1.23 -7.10 -3.90
CA PHE A 215 -1.59 -7.00 -2.49
C PHE A 215 -0.41 -6.50 -1.67
N THR A 216 -0.65 -5.58 -0.77
CA THR A 216 0.34 -5.16 0.22
C THR A 216 0.72 -6.30 1.15
N HIS A 217 -0.21 -7.25 1.36
CA HIS A 217 0.00 -8.50 2.09
C HIS A 217 -0.29 -9.72 1.22
N GLY A 218 0.77 -10.33 0.69
CA GLY A 218 0.71 -11.53 -0.14
C GLY A 218 1.16 -11.31 -1.59
N PRO A 219 1.30 -12.39 -2.37
CA PRO A 219 1.66 -12.32 -3.78
C PRO A 219 0.49 -11.80 -4.64
N GLU A 220 0.82 -11.30 -5.80
CA GLU A 220 -0.15 -10.87 -6.80
C GLU A 220 -0.96 -12.04 -7.39
N ILE A 221 -2.14 -11.72 -7.93
CA ILE A 221 -2.95 -12.59 -8.78
C ILE A 221 -2.93 -12.03 -10.20
N ARG A 222 -2.59 -12.87 -11.18
CA ARG A 222 -2.49 -12.51 -12.60
C ARG A 222 -3.60 -13.15 -13.44
N ASP A 223 -3.95 -14.39 -13.14
CA ASP A 223 -4.94 -15.14 -13.90
C ASP A 223 -6.35 -14.82 -13.42
N ASN A 224 -7.17 -14.22 -14.29
CA ASN A 224 -8.56 -13.86 -13.96
C ASN A 224 -8.67 -13.06 -12.63
N ALA A 225 -7.71 -12.16 -12.38
CA ALA A 225 -7.57 -11.48 -11.08
C ALA A 225 -8.85 -10.78 -10.63
N ARG A 226 -9.47 -10.00 -11.53
CA ARG A 226 -10.73 -9.31 -11.24
C ARG A 226 -11.85 -10.27 -10.84
N GLU A 227 -12.03 -11.37 -11.57
CA GLU A 227 -13.08 -12.35 -11.26
C GLU A 227 -12.82 -13.10 -9.94
N GLN A 228 -11.56 -13.37 -9.62
CA GLN A 228 -11.20 -13.95 -8.33
C GLN A 228 -11.52 -13.00 -7.18
N VAL A 229 -11.16 -11.71 -7.30
CA VAL A 229 -11.50 -10.68 -6.30
C VAL A 229 -13.02 -10.50 -6.19
N ARG A 230 -13.75 -10.39 -7.29
CA ARG A 230 -15.23 -10.34 -7.29
C ARG A 230 -15.84 -11.57 -6.63
N GLY A 231 -15.29 -12.75 -6.91
CA GLY A 231 -15.70 -14.01 -6.27
C GLY A 231 -15.49 -14.00 -4.76
N PHE A 232 -14.37 -13.45 -4.28
CA PHE A 232 -14.10 -13.26 -2.86
C PHE A 232 -15.10 -12.28 -2.24
N LEU A 233 -15.28 -11.11 -2.82
CA LEU A 233 -16.18 -10.05 -2.34
C LEU A 233 -17.65 -10.54 -2.24
N ARG A 234 -18.13 -11.31 -3.21
CA ARG A 234 -19.50 -11.88 -3.18
C ARG A 234 -19.71 -12.86 -2.01
N ARG A 235 -18.73 -13.74 -1.75
CA ARG A 235 -18.82 -14.73 -0.66
C ARG A 235 -18.73 -14.11 0.72
N ALA A 236 -18.08 -12.98 0.81
CA ALA A 236 -17.81 -12.32 2.08
C ALA A 236 -18.94 -11.37 2.55
N ARG A 237 -20.03 -11.27 1.78
CA ARG A 237 -21.26 -10.56 2.17
C ARG A 237 -22.17 -11.36 3.12
N ALA A 238 -21.88 -12.64 3.36
CA ALA A 238 -22.71 -13.51 4.17
C ALA A 238 -22.34 -13.50 5.66
#